data_d9210fa0fb2069080c6be03fbf46c302
#
_entry.id   d9210fa0fb2069080c6be03fbf46c302
#
_cell.length_a   1.000
_cell.length_b   1.000
_cell.length_c   1.000
_cell.angle_alpha   90.00
_cell.angle_beta   90.00
_cell.angle_gamma   90.00
#
_symmetry.space_group_name_H-M   'P 1'
#
loop_
_entity.id
_entity.type
_entity.pdbx_description
1 polymer ?
#
loop_
_entity_poly.entity_id
_entity_poly.type
_entity_poly.pdbx_seq_one_letter_code
_entity_poly.pdbx_strand_id
1 'polypeptide(L)'
;MSAVNSLAKQVQKYLALIKISPNMAAKLYEPLMEFTENPIEGVKLEEAYQVFGKWDFAVLFEADSNVNALHFVGDKIRLVEGVVATYTVPLSTIKDYRKP
;
A
#
# COMPACT_ATOMS: atom_id res chain seq x y z
N MET A 1 -17.94 5.96 -25.12
CA MET A 1 -17.84 7.24 -24.42
C MET A 1 -16.54 7.29 -23.63
N SER A 2 -15.67 8.16 -24.06
CA SER A 2 -14.36 8.27 -23.40
C SER A 2 -14.46 8.71 -21.96
N ALA A 3 -15.43 9.57 -21.63
CA ALA A 3 -15.61 10.03 -20.26
C ALA A 3 -15.95 8.88 -19.32
N VAL A 4 -16.78 7.95 -19.76
CA VAL A 4 -17.14 6.79 -18.97
C VAL A 4 -15.93 5.91 -18.74
N ASN A 5 -15.13 5.71 -19.78
CA ASN A 5 -13.91 4.90 -19.64
C ASN A 5 -12.91 5.54 -18.72
N SER A 6 -12.79 6.87 -18.75
CA SER A 6 -11.89 7.56 -17.86
C SER A 6 -12.31 7.39 -16.40
N LEU A 7 -13.61 7.46 -16.13
CA LEU A 7 -14.12 7.27 -14.78
C LEU A 7 -13.89 5.84 -14.31
N ALA A 8 -14.08 4.88 -15.20
CA ALA A 8 -13.90 3.47 -14.85
C ALA A 8 -12.44 3.14 -14.52
N LYS A 9 -11.50 3.95 -15.01
CA LYS A 9 -10.08 3.71 -14.83
C LYS A 9 -9.45 4.61 -13.77
N GLN A 10 -10.28 5.36 -13.04
CA GLN A 10 -9.73 6.18 -11.97
C GLN A 10 -9.17 5.29 -10.88
N VAL A 11 -8.00 5.69 -10.38
CA VAL A 11 -7.35 4.99 -9.30
C VAL A 11 -7.15 5.94 -8.14
N GLN A 12 -7.10 5.38 -6.96
CA GLN A 12 -6.85 6.11 -5.73
C GLN A 12 -5.51 5.68 -5.19
N LYS A 13 -4.73 6.65 -4.74
CA LYS A 13 -3.44 6.38 -4.11
C LYS A 13 -3.63 6.22 -2.62
N TYR A 14 -2.88 5.29 -2.03
CA TYR A 14 -2.96 4.97 -0.62
C TYR A 14 -1.56 4.80 -0.03
N LEU A 15 -1.46 5.07 1.26
CA LEU A 15 -0.26 4.75 2.02
C LEU A 15 -0.68 3.79 3.13
N ALA A 16 -0.13 2.58 3.12
CA ALA A 16 -0.37 1.61 4.18
C ALA A 16 0.79 1.67 5.17
N LEU A 17 0.49 2.07 6.39
CA LEU A 17 1.45 2.07 7.49
C LEU A 17 1.37 0.73 8.21
N ILE A 18 2.52 0.14 8.50
CA ILE A 18 2.60 -1.22 9.02
C ILE A 18 3.44 -1.21 10.30
N LYS A 19 2.86 -1.78 11.33
CA LYS A 19 3.58 -1.99 12.59
C LYS A 19 3.86 -3.47 12.76
N ILE A 20 5.08 -3.79 13.14
CA ILE A 20 5.50 -5.18 13.28
C ILE A 20 5.94 -5.45 14.71
N SER A 21 5.90 -6.73 15.08
CA SER A 21 6.40 -7.16 16.37
C SER A 21 7.90 -6.87 16.47
N PRO A 22 8.38 -6.32 17.60
CA PRO A 22 9.80 -5.95 17.74
C PRO A 22 10.76 -7.08 17.43
N ASN A 23 10.39 -8.32 17.75
CA ASN A 23 11.27 -9.46 17.56
C ASN A 23 11.25 -10.00 16.13
N MET A 24 10.37 -9.47 15.28
CA MET A 24 10.16 -10.00 13.94
C MET A 24 10.64 -9.05 12.85
N ALA A 25 11.18 -7.89 13.21
CA ALA A 25 11.51 -6.86 12.24
C ALA A 25 12.39 -7.36 11.09
N ALA A 26 13.47 -8.08 11.43
CA ALA A 26 14.38 -8.58 10.42
C ALA A 26 13.75 -9.65 9.55
N LYS A 27 12.85 -10.45 10.10
CA LYS A 27 12.20 -11.54 9.38
C LYS A 27 11.09 -11.05 8.46
N LEU A 28 10.47 -9.93 8.79
CA LEU A 28 9.35 -9.40 8.00
C LEU A 28 9.81 -8.65 6.76
N TYR A 29 11.05 -8.21 6.76
CA TYR A 29 11.57 -7.47 5.62
C TYR A 29 11.43 -8.28 4.34
N GLU A 30 11.87 -9.53 4.36
CA GLU A 30 11.83 -10.37 3.16
C GLU A 30 10.41 -10.64 2.65
N PRO A 31 9.47 -11.11 3.50
CA PRO A 31 8.12 -11.34 2.99
C PRO A 31 7.44 -10.10 2.42
N LEU A 32 7.71 -8.93 3.01
CA LEU A 32 7.13 -7.70 2.49
C LEU A 32 7.76 -7.31 1.15
N MET A 33 9.05 -7.59 0.99
CA MET A 33 9.75 -7.30 -0.26
C MET A 33 9.41 -8.29 -1.38
N GLU A 34 8.80 -9.42 -1.05
CA GLU A 34 8.42 -10.41 -2.05
C GLU A 34 7.14 -10.05 -2.79
N PHE A 35 6.38 -9.08 -2.32
CA PHE A 35 5.20 -8.65 -3.06
C PHE A 35 5.64 -8.09 -4.41
N THR A 36 4.97 -8.56 -5.45
CA THR A 36 5.21 -8.04 -6.80
C THR A 36 4.50 -6.70 -6.98
N GLU A 37 4.79 -6.04 -8.09
CA GLU A 37 4.16 -4.74 -8.39
C GLU A 37 2.63 -4.84 -8.38
N ASN A 38 2.08 -5.98 -8.83
CA ASN A 38 0.64 -6.19 -8.86
C ASN A 38 0.30 -7.41 -8.00
N PRO A 39 0.23 -7.23 -6.66
CA PRO A 39 0.03 -8.37 -5.75
C PRO A 39 -1.36 -8.98 -5.85
N ILE A 40 -2.36 -8.19 -6.20
CA ILE A 40 -3.70 -8.66 -6.52
C ILE A 40 -4.25 -7.80 -7.65
N GLU A 41 -5.32 -8.27 -8.27
CA GLU A 41 -5.96 -7.52 -9.34
C GLU A 41 -6.45 -6.17 -8.81
N GLY A 42 -6.21 -5.12 -9.58
CA GLY A 42 -6.65 -3.79 -9.24
C GLY A 42 -5.76 -3.03 -8.28
N VAL A 43 -4.62 -3.61 -7.89
CA VAL A 43 -3.68 -2.95 -6.98
C VAL A 43 -2.30 -2.93 -7.61
N LYS A 44 -1.67 -1.76 -7.58
CA LYS A 44 -0.32 -1.57 -8.10
C LYS A 44 0.54 -0.94 -7.03
N LEU A 45 1.60 -1.63 -6.65
CA LEU A 45 2.55 -1.11 -5.66
C LEU A 45 3.49 -0.12 -6.34
N GLU A 46 3.83 0.97 -5.64
CA GLU A 46 4.73 1.98 -6.16
C GLU A 46 6.04 2.01 -5.43
N GLU A 47 6.01 2.16 -4.11
CA GLU A 47 7.23 2.23 -3.32
C GLU A 47 6.96 1.68 -1.93
N ALA A 48 8.01 1.16 -1.31
CA ALA A 48 7.98 0.74 0.07
C ALA A 48 9.06 1.50 0.82
N TYR A 49 8.75 1.88 2.05
CA TYR A 49 9.61 2.70 2.88
C TYR A 49 9.82 2.05 4.23
N GLN A 50 11.00 2.24 4.79
CA GLN A 50 11.20 2.03 6.20
C GLN A 50 10.92 3.36 6.89
N VAL A 51 10.10 3.33 7.93
CA VAL A 51 9.74 4.54 8.68
C VAL A 51 10.15 4.37 10.14
N PHE A 52 10.26 5.48 10.83
CA PHE A 52 10.72 5.48 12.21
C PHE A 52 9.66 6.10 13.10
N GLY A 53 9.62 5.68 14.35
CA GLY A 53 8.67 6.15 15.33
C GLY A 53 7.60 5.12 15.60
N LYS A 54 6.34 5.52 15.46
CA LYS A 54 5.22 4.65 15.81
C LYS A 54 5.06 3.48 14.82
N TRP A 55 5.38 3.70 13.55
CA TRP A 55 5.22 2.71 12.50
C TRP A 55 6.59 2.24 12.01
N ASP A 56 6.64 1.05 11.43
CA ASP A 56 7.90 0.44 11.01
C ASP A 56 8.11 0.45 9.50
N PHE A 57 7.03 0.26 8.74
CA PHE A 57 7.08 0.27 7.29
C PHE A 57 5.90 1.02 6.72
N ALA A 58 6.07 1.48 5.49
CA ALA A 58 4.98 2.10 4.74
C ALA A 58 5.04 1.62 3.31
N VAL A 59 3.89 1.34 2.72
CA VAL A 59 3.79 0.93 1.32
C VAL A 59 2.88 1.91 0.59
N LEU A 60 3.41 2.52 -0.46
CA LEU A 60 2.66 3.40 -1.32
C LEU A 60 2.11 2.58 -2.48
N PHE A 61 0.80 2.65 -2.70
CA PHE A 61 0.18 1.86 -3.76
C PHE A 61 -1.04 2.57 -4.31
N GLU A 62 -1.46 2.12 -5.49
CA GLU A 62 -2.71 2.55 -6.12
C GLU A 62 -3.68 1.39 -6.14
N ALA A 63 -4.95 1.69 -6.00
CA ALA A 63 -6.01 0.70 -6.14
C ALA A 63 -7.15 1.31 -6.95
N ASP A 64 -7.83 0.46 -7.73
CA ASP A 64 -8.95 0.90 -8.55
C ASP A 64 -10.24 1.05 -7.75
N SER A 65 -10.24 0.59 -6.50
CA SER A 65 -11.39 0.73 -5.61
C SER A 65 -10.94 0.62 -4.16
N ASN A 66 -11.76 1.17 -3.26
CA ASN A 66 -11.50 1.00 -1.82
C ASN A 66 -11.56 -0.46 -1.41
N VAL A 67 -12.43 -1.24 -2.06
CA VAL A 67 -12.56 -2.65 -1.76
C VAL A 67 -11.24 -3.38 -2.05
N ASN A 68 -10.64 -3.12 -3.20
CA ASN A 68 -9.37 -3.76 -3.55
C ASN A 68 -8.23 -3.27 -2.66
N ALA A 69 -8.25 -2.00 -2.25
CA ALA A 69 -7.26 -1.50 -1.30
C ALA A 69 -7.36 -2.24 0.02
N LEU A 70 -8.59 -2.44 0.52
CA LEU A 70 -8.81 -3.17 1.77
C LEU A 70 -8.44 -4.64 1.63
N HIS A 71 -8.72 -5.25 0.48
CA HIS A 71 -8.31 -6.64 0.24
C HIS A 71 -6.79 -6.78 0.28
N PHE A 72 -6.08 -5.87 -0.36
CA PHE A 72 -4.61 -5.93 -0.34
C PHE A 72 -4.07 -5.85 1.08
N VAL A 73 -4.50 -4.84 1.83
CA VAL A 73 -4.00 -4.65 3.19
C VAL A 73 -4.50 -5.77 4.11
N GLY A 74 -5.79 -6.08 4.06
CA GLY A 74 -6.42 -7.03 4.98
C GLY A 74 -6.06 -8.48 4.70
N ASP A 75 -5.97 -8.85 3.42
CA ASP A 75 -5.81 -10.24 3.03
C ASP A 75 -4.37 -10.60 2.63
N LYS A 76 -3.51 -9.60 2.44
CA LYS A 76 -2.12 -9.85 2.07
C LYS A 76 -1.16 -9.34 3.14
N ILE A 77 -1.22 -8.06 3.47
CA ILE A 77 -0.26 -7.49 4.41
C ILE A 77 -0.52 -8.02 5.83
N ARG A 78 -1.76 -7.95 6.28
CA ARG A 78 -2.07 -8.35 7.67
C ARG A 78 -1.87 -9.83 7.94
N LEU A 79 -1.83 -10.65 6.90
CA LEU A 79 -1.59 -12.08 7.07
C LEU A 79 -0.09 -12.42 7.16
N VAL A 80 0.79 -11.46 6.91
CA VAL A 80 2.22 -11.69 7.10
C VAL A 80 2.49 -11.85 8.58
N GLU A 81 3.13 -12.96 8.95
CA GLU A 81 3.42 -13.23 10.36
C GLU A 81 4.28 -12.12 10.93
N GLY A 82 3.87 -11.61 12.09
CA GLY A 82 4.59 -10.53 12.77
C GLY A 82 4.00 -9.15 12.55
N VAL A 83 3.08 -9.00 11.58
CA VAL A 83 2.37 -7.73 11.43
C VAL A 83 1.34 -7.65 12.55
N VAL A 84 1.45 -6.59 13.37
CA VAL A 84 0.56 -6.44 14.52
C VAL A 84 -0.50 -5.36 14.34
N ALA A 85 -0.26 -4.41 13.42
CA ALA A 85 -1.24 -3.38 13.13
C ALA A 85 -0.96 -2.78 11.76
N THR A 86 -2.02 -2.30 11.10
CA THR A 86 -1.91 -1.57 9.85
C THR A 86 -2.83 -0.37 9.91
N TYR A 87 -2.45 0.68 9.18
CA TYR A 87 -3.29 1.86 9.04
C TYR A 87 -3.17 2.35 7.61
N THR A 88 -4.28 2.39 6.89
CA THR A 88 -4.30 2.77 5.48
C THR A 88 -4.89 4.15 5.33
N VAL A 89 -4.15 5.02 4.65
CA VAL A 89 -4.53 6.42 4.46
C VAL A 89 -4.69 6.67 2.97
N PRO A 90 -5.87 7.12 2.52
CA PRO A 90 -6.00 7.56 1.14
C PRO A 90 -5.25 8.88 0.95
N LEU A 91 -4.62 9.02 -0.20
CA LEU A 91 -3.82 10.19 -0.52
C LEU A 91 -4.39 10.88 -1.75
N SER A 92 -4.40 12.20 -1.71
CA SER A 92 -4.81 12.99 -2.85
C SER A 92 -3.71 14.01 -3.13
N THR A 93 -3.14 13.93 -4.32
CA THR A 93 -2.06 14.85 -4.70
C THR A 93 -2.63 16.23 -4.95
N ILE A 94 -2.13 17.23 -4.21
CA ILE A 94 -2.50 18.63 -4.47
C ILE A 94 -1.45 19.31 -5.33
N LYS A 95 -0.24 18.82 -5.31
CA LYS A 95 0.83 19.34 -6.15
C LYS A 95 1.98 18.35 -6.21
N ASP A 96 2.54 18.17 -7.38
CA ASP A 96 3.72 17.31 -7.57
C ASP A 96 4.91 18.19 -7.89
N TYR A 97 5.78 18.39 -6.91
CA TYR A 97 6.95 19.24 -7.04
C TYR A 97 8.03 18.66 -7.94
N ARG A 98 7.94 17.37 -8.28
CA ARG A 98 8.91 16.73 -9.16
C ARG A 98 8.65 17.06 -10.63
N LYS A 99 7.45 17.51 -10.95
CA LYS A 99 7.08 17.88 -12.31
C LYS A 99 7.22 19.38 -12.51
N PRO A 100 7.81 19.81 -13.64
CA PRO A 100 7.95 21.24 -13.95
C PRO A 100 6.60 21.92 -14.16
#